data_b73c1eb6a4ef43e5437e86a92d4532e5
#
_entry.id   b73c1eb6a4ef43e5437e86a92d4532e5
#
_cell.length_a   1.000
_cell.length_b   1.000
_cell.length_c   1.000
_cell.angle_alpha   90.00
_cell.angle_beta   90.00
_cell.angle_gamma   90.00
#
_symmetry.space_group_name_H-M   'P 1'
#
loop_
_entity.id
_entity.type
_entity.pdbx_description
1 polymer ?
#
loop_
_entity_poly.entity_id
_entity_poly.type
_entity_poly.pdbx_seq_one_letter_code
_entity_poly.pdbx_strand_id
1 'polypeptide(L)'
;MPDLLEIEHISLAYDTPAGLKPIVQDLSLGLPAGHIGCLLGESGCGKTTVLRAIAGFEPVRAGRILLDGTVISSPTEQVAPELRRVGMMFQDYALFPHLTVALNVAFGLRKLPRPDRARRVEEMLELVGLAQAANSYPHEISGGQQQRVALARALAPSPDLLLLDEPFSNLDVDTRERLAFEVREILKTTGHTAILVTHNQAEAFAIADRIGIMSKGRIAQWDTPYNLHHHPADTFVRDFIRREALEEQREQALARGR
;
A
#
# COMPACT_ATOMS: atom_id res chain seq x y z
N MET A 1 8.92 18.09 -9.75
CA MET A 1 7.88 18.41 -8.74
C MET A 1 8.44 17.96 -7.42
N PRO A 2 8.19 18.66 -6.31
CA PRO A 2 8.60 18.16 -4.99
C PRO A 2 7.89 16.85 -4.69
N ASP A 3 8.56 15.97 -3.93
CA ASP A 3 7.97 14.73 -3.49
C ASP A 3 6.90 15.00 -2.41
N LEU A 4 5.77 14.28 -2.46
CA LEU A 4 4.75 14.35 -1.42
C LEU A 4 5.19 13.54 -0.20
N LEU A 5 5.74 12.34 -0.43
CA LEU A 5 6.34 11.51 0.61
C LEU A 5 7.86 11.51 0.42
N GLU A 6 8.59 11.90 1.45
CA GLU A 6 10.02 11.82 1.51
C GLU A 6 10.45 10.98 2.72
N ILE A 7 11.27 9.97 2.48
CA ILE A 7 11.88 9.15 3.52
C ILE A 7 13.37 9.34 3.42
N GLU A 8 13.99 9.83 4.49
CA GLU A 8 15.40 10.16 4.54
C GLU A 8 16.12 9.34 5.60
N HIS A 9 16.94 8.38 5.13
CA HIS A 9 17.87 7.59 5.95
C HIS A 9 17.24 6.94 7.18
N ILE A 10 15.98 6.45 7.07
CA ILE A 10 15.30 5.87 8.22
C ILE A 10 15.90 4.51 8.61
N SER A 11 15.94 4.29 9.93
CA SER A 11 16.22 2.99 10.52
C SER A 11 15.11 2.62 11.50
N LEU A 12 14.62 1.37 11.39
CA LEU A 12 13.56 0.81 12.20
C LEU A 12 14.06 -0.45 12.90
N ALA A 13 13.68 -0.64 14.16
CA ALA A 13 14.07 -1.82 14.93
C ALA A 13 13.00 -2.17 15.96
N TYR A 14 12.82 -3.45 16.19
CA TYR A 14 11.94 -3.95 17.27
C TYR A 14 12.73 -4.20 18.55
N ASP A 15 12.12 -3.84 19.67
CA ASP A 15 12.59 -4.21 20.99
C ASP A 15 12.29 -5.68 21.23
N THR A 16 13.32 -6.49 21.50
CA THR A 16 13.19 -7.91 21.82
C THR A 16 13.85 -8.23 23.16
N PRO A 17 13.53 -9.36 23.79
CA PRO A 17 14.22 -9.77 25.02
C PRO A 17 15.76 -9.90 24.86
N ALA A 18 16.22 -10.14 23.61
CA ALA A 18 17.65 -10.22 23.27
C ALA A 18 18.28 -8.88 22.89
N GLY A 19 17.53 -7.77 23.00
CA GLY A 19 17.95 -6.43 22.61
C GLY A 19 17.26 -5.94 21.32
N LEU A 20 17.75 -4.84 20.77
CA LEU A 20 17.24 -4.23 19.54
C LEU A 20 17.51 -5.12 18.33
N LYS A 21 16.45 -5.53 17.63
CA LYS A 21 16.54 -6.25 16.36
C LYS A 21 16.32 -5.26 15.20
N PRO A 22 17.34 -4.89 14.43
CA PRO A 22 17.18 -4.01 13.28
C PRO A 22 16.36 -4.72 12.20
N ILE A 23 15.41 -3.99 11.63
CA ILE A 23 14.51 -4.48 10.56
C ILE A 23 14.75 -3.70 9.28
N VAL A 24 14.90 -2.37 9.38
CA VAL A 24 15.18 -1.48 8.25
C VAL A 24 16.42 -0.65 8.60
N GLN A 25 17.30 -0.48 7.63
CA GLN A 25 18.57 0.21 7.82
C GLN A 25 18.83 1.16 6.67
N ASP A 26 18.94 2.46 6.98
CA ASP A 26 19.36 3.50 6.05
C ASP A 26 18.50 3.53 4.76
N LEU A 27 17.16 3.51 4.94
CA LEU A 27 16.23 3.50 3.83
C LEU A 27 15.85 4.93 3.44
N SER A 28 15.99 5.23 2.14
CA SER A 28 15.60 6.52 1.55
C SER A 28 14.78 6.30 0.29
N LEU A 29 13.70 7.06 0.11
CA LEU A 29 12.93 7.15 -1.12
C LEU A 29 12.16 8.46 -1.18
N GLY A 30 11.80 8.89 -2.40
CA GLY A 30 10.89 10.00 -2.66
C GLY A 30 9.77 9.57 -3.60
N LEU A 31 8.54 10.04 -3.31
CA LEU A 31 7.36 9.76 -4.12
C LEU A 31 6.60 11.06 -4.43
N PRO A 32 6.54 11.49 -5.70
CA PRO A 32 5.80 12.68 -6.10
C PRO A 32 4.28 12.55 -5.90
N ALA A 33 3.59 13.67 -5.75
CA ALA A 33 2.13 13.69 -5.68
C ALA A 33 1.50 13.03 -6.93
N GLY A 34 0.40 12.29 -6.75
CA GLY A 34 -0.32 11.57 -7.80
C GLY A 34 0.39 10.34 -8.36
N HIS A 35 1.52 9.92 -7.75
CA HIS A 35 2.24 8.72 -8.13
C HIS A 35 1.92 7.55 -7.20
N ILE A 36 2.07 6.35 -7.74
CA ILE A 36 1.93 5.10 -7.01
C ILE A 36 3.31 4.49 -6.85
N GLY A 37 3.77 4.37 -5.59
CA GLY A 37 5.00 3.67 -5.22
C GLY A 37 4.70 2.23 -4.78
N CYS A 38 5.66 1.33 -4.99
CA CYS A 38 5.59 -0.04 -4.49
C CYS A 38 6.90 -0.44 -3.82
N LEU A 39 6.82 -1.04 -2.63
CA LEU A 39 7.95 -1.76 -2.04
C LEU A 39 7.76 -3.25 -2.33
N LEU A 40 8.66 -3.80 -3.13
CA LEU A 40 8.66 -5.18 -3.58
C LEU A 40 9.83 -5.94 -2.95
N GLY A 41 9.62 -7.17 -2.53
CA GLY A 41 10.69 -8.02 -1.96
C GLY A 41 10.16 -9.20 -1.18
N GLU A 42 11.06 -10.10 -0.77
CA GLU A 42 10.72 -11.32 -0.03
C GLU A 42 10.00 -11.01 1.30
N SER A 43 9.25 -11.98 1.80
CA SER A 43 8.59 -11.87 3.11
C SER A 43 9.62 -11.65 4.22
N GLY A 44 9.31 -10.74 5.16
CA GLY A 44 10.18 -10.42 6.28
C GLY A 44 11.32 -9.45 5.98
N CYS A 45 11.46 -8.90 4.77
CA CYS A 45 12.51 -7.91 4.47
C CYS A 45 12.23 -6.49 5.02
N GLY A 46 11.07 -6.24 5.65
CA GLY A 46 10.77 -4.98 6.34
C GLY A 46 9.74 -4.07 5.65
N LYS A 47 9.11 -4.46 4.55
CA LYS A 47 8.12 -3.66 3.78
C LYS A 47 6.96 -3.13 4.65
N THR A 48 6.24 -4.05 5.30
CA THR A 48 5.12 -3.69 6.21
C THR A 48 5.59 -2.82 7.37
N THR A 49 6.83 -3.01 7.86
CA THR A 49 7.39 -2.17 8.93
C THR A 49 7.60 -0.73 8.45
N VAL A 50 8.09 -0.53 7.21
CA VAL A 50 8.18 0.80 6.58
C VAL A 50 6.79 1.42 6.46
N LEU A 51 5.82 0.66 5.95
CA LEU A 51 4.43 1.13 5.80
C LEU A 51 3.85 1.59 7.15
N ARG A 52 4.05 0.78 8.20
CA ARG A 52 3.61 1.10 9.57
C ARG A 52 4.32 2.33 10.15
N ALA A 53 5.59 2.55 9.82
CA ALA A 53 6.31 3.75 10.24
C ALA A 53 5.73 5.02 9.58
N ILE A 54 5.39 4.95 8.29
CA ILE A 54 4.69 6.05 7.59
C ILE A 54 3.31 6.30 8.23
N ALA A 55 2.57 5.24 8.57
CA ALA A 55 1.27 5.34 9.22
C ALA A 55 1.34 5.85 10.68
N GLY A 56 2.51 5.76 11.33
CA GLY A 56 2.71 6.19 12.72
C GLY A 56 2.57 5.10 13.77
N PHE A 57 2.50 3.83 13.34
CA PHE A 57 2.42 2.69 14.26
C PHE A 57 3.78 2.18 14.72
N GLU A 58 4.85 2.53 14.00
CA GLU A 58 6.23 2.14 14.34
C GLU A 58 7.10 3.39 14.49
N PRO A 59 7.89 3.51 15.57
CA PRO A 59 8.76 4.65 15.76
C PRO A 59 10.00 4.57 14.87
N VAL A 60 10.43 5.75 14.36
CA VAL A 60 11.69 5.90 13.62
C VAL A 60 12.83 6.04 14.63
N ARG A 61 13.88 5.22 14.50
CA ARG A 61 15.07 5.24 15.37
C ARG A 61 16.18 6.15 14.84
N ALA A 62 16.25 6.35 13.53
CA ALA A 62 17.15 7.28 12.85
C ALA A 62 16.51 7.79 11.57
N GLY A 63 16.95 8.94 11.08
CA GLY A 63 16.40 9.57 9.90
C GLY A 63 15.04 10.23 10.15
N ARG A 64 14.31 10.53 9.08
CA ARG A 64 12.98 11.17 9.19
C ARG A 64 12.06 10.81 8.02
N ILE A 65 10.75 10.95 8.27
CA ILE A 65 9.70 10.83 7.26
C ILE A 65 8.98 12.16 7.16
N LEU A 66 8.86 12.69 5.95
CA LEU A 66 8.14 13.92 5.66
C LEU A 66 6.93 13.59 4.77
N LEU A 67 5.83 14.30 5.03
CA LEU A 67 4.65 14.32 4.18
C LEU A 67 4.34 15.77 3.83
N ASP A 68 4.32 16.07 2.55
CA ASP A 68 4.16 17.45 2.03
C ASP A 68 5.12 18.44 2.72
N GLY A 69 6.41 18.09 2.78
CA GLY A 69 7.46 18.88 3.41
C GLY A 69 7.40 18.97 4.95
N THR A 70 6.38 18.37 5.58
CA THR A 70 6.23 18.38 7.05
C THR A 70 6.78 17.08 7.65
N VAL A 71 7.66 17.18 8.65
CA VAL A 71 8.16 16.01 9.38
C VAL A 71 7.00 15.36 10.15
N ILE A 72 6.70 14.10 9.85
CA ILE A 72 5.67 13.31 10.53
C ILE A 72 6.25 12.22 11.45
N SER A 73 7.52 11.90 11.29
CA SER A 73 8.22 10.94 12.16
C SER A 73 9.73 11.17 12.13
N SER A 74 10.34 11.20 13.29
CA SER A 74 11.80 11.22 13.51
C SER A 74 12.10 10.62 14.88
N PRO A 75 13.36 10.47 15.31
CA PRO A 75 13.68 10.00 16.66
C PRO A 75 13.15 10.89 17.80
N THR A 76 12.92 12.16 17.52
CA THR A 76 12.49 13.16 18.52
C THR A 76 11.06 13.64 18.33
N GLU A 77 10.43 13.32 17.18
CA GLU A 77 9.11 13.79 16.83
C GLU A 77 8.28 12.67 16.20
N GLN A 78 7.06 12.47 16.70
CA GLN A 78 6.14 11.49 16.13
C GLN A 78 4.71 12.07 16.15
N VAL A 79 4.20 12.36 14.95
CA VAL A 79 2.80 12.74 14.77
C VAL A 79 1.92 11.50 14.97
N ALA A 80 0.85 11.63 15.75
CA ALA A 80 -0.09 10.53 15.99
C ALA A 80 -0.77 10.08 14.68
N PRO A 81 -1.06 8.77 14.49
CA PRO A 81 -1.63 8.22 13.25
C PRO A 81 -2.86 8.98 12.74
N GLU A 82 -3.79 9.33 13.64
CA GLU A 82 -5.04 10.03 13.31
C GLU A 82 -4.86 11.48 12.86
N LEU A 83 -3.66 12.04 12.99
CA LEU A 83 -3.31 13.41 12.59
C LEU A 83 -2.47 13.46 11.30
N ARG A 84 -2.03 12.31 10.78
CA ARG A 84 -1.13 12.25 9.62
C ARG A 84 -1.81 12.46 8.27
N ARG A 85 -3.14 12.48 8.20
CA ARG A 85 -3.91 12.51 6.94
C ARG A 85 -3.52 11.37 5.97
N VAL A 86 -3.19 10.21 6.53
CA VAL A 86 -2.82 9.00 5.82
C VAL A 86 -3.96 8.00 5.94
N GLY A 87 -4.40 7.44 4.80
CA GLY A 87 -5.32 6.31 4.77
C GLY A 87 -4.56 5.00 4.76
N MET A 88 -5.06 3.96 5.42
CA MET A 88 -4.43 2.65 5.41
C MET A 88 -5.43 1.53 5.12
N MET A 89 -5.06 0.65 4.21
CA MET A 89 -5.72 -0.62 3.95
C MET A 89 -4.81 -1.74 4.42
N PHE A 90 -5.32 -2.59 5.32
CA PHE A 90 -4.60 -3.72 5.91
C PHE A 90 -4.76 -4.98 5.05
N GLN A 91 -3.84 -5.92 5.18
CA GLN A 91 -3.80 -7.19 4.45
C GLN A 91 -5.08 -8.03 4.60
N ASP A 92 -5.69 -8.05 5.78
CA ASP A 92 -6.95 -8.75 6.09
C ASP A 92 -8.19 -7.88 5.86
N TYR A 93 -8.01 -6.74 5.15
CA TYR A 93 -9.02 -5.70 4.91
C TYR A 93 -9.55 -5.04 6.18
N ALA A 94 -9.47 -5.67 7.34
CA ALA A 94 -9.92 -5.21 8.66
C ALA A 94 -11.31 -4.55 8.63
N LEU A 95 -12.25 -5.14 7.87
CA LEU A 95 -13.63 -4.68 7.83
C LEU A 95 -14.33 -4.99 9.15
N PHE A 96 -15.16 -4.08 9.62
CA PHE A 96 -15.98 -4.29 10.81
C PHE A 96 -17.14 -5.25 10.47
N PRO A 97 -17.15 -6.49 10.97
CA PRO A 97 -18.08 -7.53 10.53
C PRO A 97 -19.53 -7.25 10.94
N HIS A 98 -19.73 -6.43 11.97
CA HIS A 98 -21.02 -6.01 12.51
C HIS A 98 -21.59 -4.74 11.85
N LEU A 99 -20.84 -4.12 10.92
CA LEU A 99 -21.27 -2.95 10.17
C LEU A 99 -21.54 -3.32 8.71
N THR A 100 -22.55 -2.69 8.12
CA THR A 100 -22.78 -2.81 6.68
C THR A 100 -21.64 -2.21 5.87
N VAL A 101 -21.62 -2.47 4.56
CA VAL A 101 -20.68 -1.88 3.60
C VAL A 101 -20.68 -0.36 3.71
N ALA A 102 -21.85 0.27 3.66
CA ALA A 102 -21.97 1.72 3.79
C ALA A 102 -21.44 2.25 5.15
N LEU A 103 -21.72 1.54 6.24
CA LEU A 103 -21.23 1.93 7.57
C LEU A 103 -19.73 1.70 7.74
N ASN A 104 -19.15 0.70 7.09
CA ASN A 104 -17.70 0.53 7.00
C ASN A 104 -17.04 1.74 6.33
N VAL A 105 -17.54 2.16 5.17
CA VAL A 105 -17.03 3.36 4.45
C VAL A 105 -17.25 4.63 5.28
N ALA A 106 -18.40 4.77 5.95
CA ALA A 106 -18.73 5.93 6.79
C ALA A 106 -17.86 6.04 8.05
N PHE A 107 -17.13 5.00 8.43
CA PHE A 107 -16.45 4.93 9.75
C PHE A 107 -15.44 6.06 9.96
N GLY A 108 -14.65 6.40 8.96
CA GLY A 108 -13.69 7.50 9.00
C GLY A 108 -14.30 8.91 8.89
N LEU A 109 -15.60 9.01 8.59
CA LEU A 109 -16.29 10.27 8.27
C LEU A 109 -17.09 10.85 9.46
N ARG A 110 -16.79 10.42 10.68
CA ARG A 110 -17.58 10.81 11.89
C ARG A 110 -17.60 12.30 12.16
N LYS A 111 -16.58 13.04 11.69
CA LYS A 111 -16.48 14.51 11.86
C LYS A 111 -17.35 15.27 10.85
N LEU A 112 -17.81 14.64 9.78
CA LEU A 112 -18.66 15.28 8.78
C LEU A 112 -20.13 15.34 9.23
N PRO A 113 -20.86 16.42 8.85
CA PRO A 113 -22.32 16.49 9.01
C PRO A 113 -22.99 15.28 8.33
N ARG A 114 -24.14 14.85 8.87
CA ARG A 114 -24.85 13.67 8.34
C ARG A 114 -25.12 13.69 6.83
N PRO A 115 -25.60 14.81 6.22
CA PRO A 115 -25.83 14.87 4.78
C PRO A 115 -24.55 14.70 3.96
N ASP A 116 -23.48 15.39 4.34
CA ASP A 116 -22.19 15.32 3.62
C ASP A 116 -21.55 13.93 3.75
N ARG A 117 -21.68 13.31 4.93
CA ARG A 117 -21.22 11.95 5.14
C ARG A 117 -21.98 10.94 4.26
N ALA A 118 -23.31 11.07 4.16
CA ALA A 118 -24.13 10.18 3.31
C ALA A 118 -23.72 10.32 1.84
N ARG A 119 -23.62 11.56 1.34
CA ARG A 119 -23.15 11.84 -0.04
C ARG A 119 -21.77 11.25 -0.29
N ARG A 120 -20.81 11.45 0.63
CA ARG A 120 -19.45 10.92 0.47
C ARG A 120 -19.41 9.40 0.44
N VAL A 121 -20.22 8.72 1.25
CA VAL A 121 -20.35 7.26 1.20
C VAL A 121 -20.89 6.79 -0.15
N GLU A 122 -21.92 7.44 -0.67
CA GLU A 122 -22.49 7.13 -1.99
C GLU A 122 -21.44 7.30 -3.09
N GLU A 123 -20.74 8.46 -3.15
CA GLU A 123 -19.63 8.71 -4.08
C GLU A 123 -18.57 7.60 -4.02
N MET A 124 -18.18 7.18 -2.83
CA MET A 124 -17.15 6.14 -2.67
C MET A 124 -17.63 4.76 -3.11
N LEU A 125 -18.90 4.41 -2.83
CA LEU A 125 -19.46 3.14 -3.26
C LEU A 125 -19.69 3.09 -4.78
N GLU A 126 -20.06 4.21 -5.39
CA GLU A 126 -20.11 4.33 -6.86
C GLU A 126 -18.72 4.19 -7.49
N LEU A 127 -17.71 4.88 -6.93
CA LEU A 127 -16.31 4.83 -7.39
C LEU A 127 -15.78 3.39 -7.46
N VAL A 128 -16.12 2.55 -6.46
CA VAL A 128 -15.65 1.16 -6.40
C VAL A 128 -16.68 0.15 -6.99
N GLY A 129 -17.77 0.63 -7.57
CA GLY A 129 -18.79 -0.20 -8.22
C GLY A 129 -19.61 -1.06 -7.25
N LEU A 130 -19.86 -0.59 -6.02
CA LEU A 130 -20.55 -1.34 -4.97
C LEU A 130 -21.80 -0.63 -4.41
N ALA A 131 -22.37 0.32 -5.14
CA ALA A 131 -23.58 1.04 -4.71
C ALA A 131 -24.73 0.09 -4.31
N GLN A 132 -24.92 -1.00 -5.06
CA GLN A 132 -26.00 -1.99 -4.80
C GLN A 132 -25.75 -2.85 -3.54
N ALA A 133 -24.50 -2.93 -3.07
CA ALA A 133 -24.11 -3.70 -1.88
C ALA A 133 -24.08 -2.85 -0.59
N ALA A 134 -24.56 -1.61 -0.63
CA ALA A 134 -24.45 -0.66 0.49
C ALA A 134 -24.98 -1.20 1.83
N ASN A 135 -26.05 -1.99 1.79
CA ASN A 135 -26.72 -2.56 2.96
C ASN A 135 -26.23 -3.96 3.34
N SER A 136 -25.40 -4.59 2.52
CA SER A 136 -24.84 -5.91 2.79
C SER A 136 -23.77 -5.84 3.90
N TYR A 137 -23.56 -6.96 4.58
CA TYR A 137 -22.48 -7.13 5.56
C TYR A 137 -21.23 -7.74 4.90
N PRO A 138 -20.04 -7.61 5.49
CA PRO A 138 -18.81 -8.16 4.92
C PRO A 138 -18.88 -9.65 4.56
N HIS A 139 -19.55 -10.47 5.37
CA HIS A 139 -19.68 -11.90 5.13
C HIS A 139 -20.65 -12.27 3.99
N GLU A 140 -21.43 -11.32 3.48
CA GLU A 140 -22.39 -11.50 2.37
C GLU A 140 -21.79 -11.13 1.00
N ILE A 141 -20.56 -10.64 0.96
CA ILE A 141 -19.88 -10.18 -0.25
C ILE A 141 -18.58 -10.96 -0.50
N SER A 142 -18.17 -11.03 -1.77
CA SER A 142 -16.93 -11.74 -2.16
C SER A 142 -15.67 -11.06 -1.63
N GLY A 143 -14.53 -11.78 -1.59
CA GLY A 143 -13.24 -11.23 -1.16
C GLY A 143 -12.82 -10.00 -1.97
N GLY A 144 -12.99 -10.01 -3.30
CA GLY A 144 -12.72 -8.85 -4.15
C GLY A 144 -13.66 -7.67 -3.86
N GLN A 145 -14.91 -7.92 -3.49
CA GLN A 145 -15.82 -6.87 -3.04
C GLN A 145 -15.41 -6.32 -1.67
N GLN A 146 -14.99 -7.18 -0.73
CA GLN A 146 -14.46 -6.75 0.57
C GLN A 146 -13.22 -5.86 0.40
N GLN A 147 -12.32 -6.21 -0.51
CA GLN A 147 -11.17 -5.39 -0.86
C GLN A 147 -11.59 -3.99 -1.34
N ARG A 148 -12.55 -3.91 -2.27
CA ARG A 148 -13.08 -2.63 -2.77
C ARG A 148 -13.74 -1.80 -1.67
N VAL A 149 -14.44 -2.42 -0.73
CA VAL A 149 -14.98 -1.73 0.47
C VAL A 149 -13.86 -1.17 1.34
N ALA A 150 -12.79 -1.93 1.57
CA ALA A 150 -11.64 -1.48 2.35
C ALA A 150 -10.93 -0.30 1.68
N LEU A 151 -10.78 -0.34 0.34
CA LEU A 151 -10.25 0.76 -0.45
C LEU A 151 -11.15 2.01 -0.33
N ALA A 152 -12.45 1.87 -0.53
CA ALA A 152 -13.42 2.96 -0.39
C ALA A 152 -13.38 3.59 1.01
N ARG A 153 -13.29 2.76 2.07
CA ARG A 153 -13.15 3.21 3.46
C ARG A 153 -11.86 4.02 3.68
N ALA A 154 -10.75 3.57 3.10
CA ALA A 154 -9.47 4.26 3.23
C ALA A 154 -9.43 5.57 2.45
N LEU A 155 -10.11 5.67 1.30
CA LEU A 155 -10.22 6.86 0.46
C LEU A 155 -11.27 7.87 0.95
N ALA A 156 -12.30 7.41 1.67
CA ALA A 156 -13.43 8.26 2.07
C ALA A 156 -13.01 9.55 2.82
N PRO A 157 -12.04 9.52 3.75
CA PRO A 157 -11.57 10.74 4.42
C PRO A 157 -10.75 11.69 3.54
N SER A 158 -10.50 11.37 2.28
CA SER A 158 -9.62 12.10 1.35
C SER A 158 -8.20 12.29 1.93
N PRO A 159 -7.48 11.18 2.15
CA PRO A 159 -6.11 11.23 2.67
C PRO A 159 -5.15 11.84 1.64
N ASP A 160 -4.07 12.46 2.11
CA ASP A 160 -3.00 12.95 1.23
C ASP A 160 -2.17 11.76 0.67
N LEU A 161 -2.03 10.70 1.46
CA LEU A 161 -1.30 9.49 1.08
C LEU A 161 -2.11 8.25 1.46
N LEU A 162 -2.21 7.27 0.55
CA LEU A 162 -2.83 5.97 0.80
C LEU A 162 -1.76 4.89 0.97
N LEU A 163 -1.86 4.09 2.02
CA LEU A 163 -1.00 2.95 2.29
C LEU A 163 -1.77 1.65 2.08
N LEU A 164 -1.20 0.72 1.29
CA LEU A 164 -1.82 -0.56 0.95
C LEU A 164 -0.87 -1.70 1.36
N ASP A 165 -1.25 -2.45 2.40
CA ASP A 165 -0.45 -3.56 2.92
C ASP A 165 -0.93 -4.88 2.29
N GLU A 166 -0.17 -5.42 1.34
CA GLU A 166 -0.45 -6.64 0.57
C GLU A 166 -1.92 -6.72 0.08
N PRO A 167 -2.41 -5.70 -0.64
CA PRO A 167 -3.84 -5.52 -0.88
C PRO A 167 -4.50 -6.67 -1.65
N PHE A 168 -3.74 -7.49 -2.38
CA PHE A 168 -4.26 -8.54 -3.26
C PHE A 168 -3.94 -9.96 -2.79
N SER A 169 -3.29 -10.14 -1.62
CA SER A 169 -2.77 -11.43 -1.16
C SER A 169 -3.84 -12.52 -0.96
N ASN A 170 -5.09 -12.13 -0.64
CA ASN A 170 -6.19 -13.04 -0.34
C ASN A 170 -7.05 -13.42 -1.57
N LEU A 171 -6.57 -13.13 -2.80
CA LEU A 171 -7.31 -13.33 -4.03
C LEU A 171 -6.66 -14.40 -4.91
N ASP A 172 -7.47 -15.05 -5.75
CA ASP A 172 -6.97 -15.90 -6.83
C ASP A 172 -6.23 -15.08 -7.89
N VAL A 173 -5.39 -15.76 -8.69
CA VAL A 173 -4.47 -15.10 -9.66
C VAL A 173 -5.21 -14.21 -10.64
N ASP A 174 -6.28 -14.72 -11.28
CA ASP A 174 -7.01 -13.99 -12.33
C ASP A 174 -7.73 -12.75 -11.76
N THR A 175 -8.31 -12.88 -10.57
CA THR A 175 -8.96 -11.78 -9.86
C THR A 175 -7.95 -10.74 -9.40
N ARG A 176 -6.77 -11.15 -8.97
CA ARG A 176 -5.68 -10.30 -8.48
C ARG A 176 -5.19 -9.32 -9.53
N GLU A 177 -4.81 -9.80 -10.72
CA GLU A 177 -4.32 -8.94 -11.81
C GLU A 177 -5.37 -7.92 -12.23
N ARG A 178 -6.61 -8.35 -12.44
CA ARG A 178 -7.70 -7.45 -12.80
C ARG A 178 -7.93 -6.36 -11.75
N LEU A 179 -7.95 -6.73 -10.47
CA LEU A 179 -8.16 -5.76 -9.39
C LEU A 179 -6.97 -4.82 -9.21
N ALA A 180 -5.73 -5.26 -9.48
CA ALA A 180 -4.57 -4.37 -9.45
C ALA A 180 -4.72 -3.24 -10.49
N PHE A 181 -5.14 -3.55 -11.72
CA PHE A 181 -5.45 -2.54 -12.74
C PHE A 181 -6.60 -1.63 -12.33
N GLU A 182 -7.70 -2.18 -11.80
CA GLU A 182 -8.85 -1.38 -11.35
C GLU A 182 -8.45 -0.41 -10.22
N VAL A 183 -7.65 -0.86 -9.24
CA VAL A 183 -7.14 0.01 -8.16
C VAL A 183 -6.24 1.10 -8.73
N ARG A 184 -5.35 0.78 -9.69
CA ARG A 184 -4.54 1.78 -10.38
C ARG A 184 -5.41 2.86 -11.04
N GLU A 185 -6.41 2.44 -11.82
CA GLU A 185 -7.32 3.37 -12.50
C GLU A 185 -8.06 4.28 -11.51
N ILE A 186 -8.56 3.73 -10.40
CA ILE A 186 -9.20 4.51 -9.34
C ILE A 186 -8.23 5.55 -8.78
N LEU A 187 -7.00 5.15 -8.41
CA LEU A 187 -6.01 6.05 -7.81
C LEU A 187 -5.58 7.15 -8.80
N LYS A 188 -5.37 6.79 -10.06
CA LYS A 188 -4.96 7.75 -11.12
C LYS A 188 -6.07 8.74 -11.47
N THR A 189 -7.29 8.27 -11.63
CA THR A 189 -8.45 9.11 -11.95
C THR A 189 -8.76 10.09 -10.81
N THR A 190 -8.59 9.65 -9.57
CA THR A 190 -8.82 10.49 -8.39
C THR A 190 -7.62 11.31 -7.97
N GLY A 191 -6.46 11.15 -8.62
CA GLY A 191 -5.22 11.91 -8.33
C GLY A 191 -4.58 11.57 -6.99
N HIS A 192 -4.91 10.43 -6.37
CA HIS A 192 -4.36 10.04 -5.09
C HIS A 192 -2.92 9.53 -5.21
N THR A 193 -2.09 9.90 -4.23
CA THR A 193 -0.77 9.31 -4.05
C THR A 193 -0.91 8.06 -3.20
N ALA A 194 -0.23 6.98 -3.59
CA ALA A 194 -0.28 5.74 -2.83
C ALA A 194 1.09 5.08 -2.74
N ILE A 195 1.33 4.35 -1.66
CA ILE A 195 2.44 3.40 -1.56
C ILE A 195 1.87 2.04 -1.14
N LEU A 196 2.25 1.01 -1.87
CA LEU A 196 1.84 -0.35 -1.57
C LEU A 196 3.06 -1.22 -1.26
N VAL A 197 2.82 -2.28 -0.52
CA VAL A 197 3.80 -3.33 -0.32
C VAL A 197 3.24 -4.64 -0.85
N THR A 198 4.07 -5.39 -1.54
CA THR A 198 3.74 -6.73 -2.03
C THR A 198 4.99 -7.58 -2.15
N HIS A 199 4.83 -8.88 -2.24
CA HIS A 199 5.88 -9.81 -2.62
C HIS A 199 5.69 -10.33 -4.06
N ASN A 200 4.63 -9.91 -4.75
CA ASN A 200 4.31 -10.33 -6.11
C ASN A 200 4.76 -9.28 -7.14
N GLN A 201 5.59 -9.70 -8.07
CA GLN A 201 6.18 -8.83 -9.08
C GLN A 201 5.13 -8.34 -10.09
N ALA A 202 4.20 -9.21 -10.53
CA ALA A 202 3.16 -8.84 -11.49
C ALA A 202 2.27 -7.73 -10.94
N GLU A 203 1.89 -7.81 -9.66
CA GLU A 203 1.14 -6.73 -8.99
C GLU A 203 1.93 -5.41 -9.01
N ALA A 204 3.21 -5.45 -8.60
CA ALA A 204 4.05 -4.26 -8.54
C ALA A 204 4.19 -3.59 -9.92
N PHE A 205 4.43 -4.39 -10.97
CA PHE A 205 4.60 -3.88 -12.33
C PHE A 205 3.28 -3.42 -12.96
N ALA A 206 2.15 -4.01 -12.58
CA ALA A 206 0.83 -3.60 -13.07
C ALA A 206 0.38 -2.25 -12.47
N ILE A 207 0.69 -1.99 -11.19
CA ILE A 207 0.09 -0.85 -10.48
C ILE A 207 1.03 0.34 -10.28
N ALA A 208 2.35 0.13 -10.10
CA ALA A 208 3.25 1.16 -9.63
C ALA A 208 3.87 2.03 -10.74
N ASP A 209 4.09 3.31 -10.44
CA ASP A 209 4.90 4.23 -11.25
C ASP A 209 6.38 4.15 -10.83
N ARG A 210 6.64 3.81 -9.56
CA ARG A 210 7.98 3.55 -9.01
C ARG A 210 7.96 2.31 -8.13
N ILE A 211 9.01 1.50 -8.25
CA ILE A 211 9.17 0.27 -7.47
C ILE A 211 10.50 0.30 -6.74
N GLY A 212 10.46 0.02 -5.44
CA GLY A 212 11.63 -0.19 -4.60
C GLY A 212 11.85 -1.68 -4.33
N ILE A 213 12.91 -2.24 -4.88
CA ILE A 213 13.28 -3.62 -4.56
C ILE A 213 13.97 -3.64 -3.20
N MET A 214 13.31 -4.29 -2.23
CA MET A 214 13.80 -4.40 -0.85
C MET A 214 14.45 -5.76 -0.58
N SER A 215 15.60 -5.72 0.05
CA SER A 215 16.28 -6.91 0.58
C SER A 215 16.97 -6.58 1.89
N LYS A 216 16.84 -7.46 2.88
CA LYS A 216 17.54 -7.37 4.19
C LYS A 216 17.43 -5.99 4.84
N GLY A 217 16.24 -5.39 4.77
CA GLY A 217 15.96 -4.08 5.38
C GLY A 217 16.49 -2.86 4.63
N ARG A 218 16.94 -3.02 3.38
CA ARG A 218 17.45 -1.94 2.54
C ARG A 218 16.75 -1.91 1.20
N ILE A 219 16.73 -0.75 0.54
CA ILE A 219 16.33 -0.64 -0.87
C ILE A 219 17.58 -0.87 -1.72
N ALA A 220 17.52 -1.89 -2.59
CA ALA A 220 18.56 -2.16 -3.58
C ALA A 220 18.47 -1.17 -4.77
N GLN A 221 17.24 -0.89 -5.22
CA GLN A 221 16.96 0.12 -6.25
C GLN A 221 15.55 0.66 -6.07
N TRP A 222 15.37 1.98 -6.27
CA TRP A 222 14.09 2.68 -6.32
C TRP A 222 13.98 3.39 -7.67
N ASP A 223 13.16 2.86 -8.58
CA ASP A 223 13.09 3.38 -9.95
C ASP A 223 11.74 3.06 -10.62
N THR A 224 11.59 3.50 -11.87
CA THR A 224 10.46 3.12 -12.72
C THR A 224 10.53 1.62 -13.07
N PRO A 225 9.38 0.96 -13.36
CA PRO A 225 9.35 -0.42 -13.86
C PRO A 225 10.26 -0.63 -15.07
N TYR A 226 10.29 0.34 -15.98
CA TYR A 226 11.15 0.31 -17.17
C TYR A 226 12.64 0.25 -16.78
N ASN A 227 13.11 1.14 -15.89
CA ASN A 227 14.52 1.20 -15.50
C ASN A 227 14.94 -0.04 -14.71
N LEU A 228 14.08 -0.57 -13.82
CA LEU A 228 14.36 -1.80 -13.11
C LEU A 228 14.61 -2.98 -14.05
N HIS A 229 13.87 -3.06 -15.16
CA HIS A 229 14.01 -4.12 -16.14
C HIS A 229 15.22 -3.93 -17.05
N HIS A 230 15.47 -2.68 -17.52
CA HIS A 230 16.49 -2.41 -18.56
C HIS A 230 17.82 -1.90 -17.99
N HIS A 231 17.79 -1.31 -16.80
CA HIS A 231 18.95 -0.68 -16.13
C HIS A 231 19.03 -1.11 -14.65
N PRO A 232 19.08 -2.43 -14.35
CA PRO A 232 19.23 -2.89 -12.97
C PRO A 232 20.52 -2.39 -12.35
N ALA A 233 20.44 -1.88 -11.11
CA ALA A 233 21.57 -1.26 -10.41
C ALA A 233 22.72 -2.26 -10.14
N ASP A 234 22.37 -3.52 -9.93
CA ASP A 234 23.34 -4.59 -9.68
C ASP A 234 22.83 -5.97 -10.14
N THR A 235 23.63 -7.00 -9.90
CA THR A 235 23.28 -8.39 -10.26
C THR A 235 22.12 -8.92 -9.43
N PHE A 236 21.98 -8.49 -8.16
CA PHE A 236 20.89 -8.91 -7.30
C PHE A 236 19.53 -8.44 -7.87
N VAL A 237 19.39 -7.15 -8.21
CA VAL A 237 18.17 -6.59 -8.82
C VAL A 237 17.82 -7.29 -10.12
N ARG A 238 18.83 -7.49 -11.00
CA ARG A 238 18.63 -8.18 -12.27
C ARG A 238 18.14 -9.62 -12.08
N ASP A 239 18.75 -10.35 -11.16
CA ASP A 239 18.44 -11.77 -10.95
C ASP A 239 17.11 -11.94 -10.20
N PHE A 240 16.76 -10.99 -9.30
CA PHE A 240 15.47 -10.93 -8.63
C PHE A 240 14.33 -10.80 -9.64
N ILE A 241 14.41 -9.83 -10.57
CA ILE A 241 13.39 -9.61 -11.60
C ILE A 241 13.28 -10.82 -12.54
N ARG A 242 14.41 -11.41 -12.93
CA ARG A 242 14.40 -12.56 -13.85
C ARG A 242 13.84 -13.83 -13.21
N ARG A 243 14.11 -14.07 -11.94
CA ARG A 243 13.64 -15.28 -11.25
C ARG A 243 12.13 -15.31 -11.19
N GLU A 244 11.50 -14.24 -10.73
CA GLU A 244 10.04 -14.18 -10.62
C GLU A 244 9.36 -14.30 -11.98
N ALA A 245 9.88 -13.65 -13.03
CA ALA A 245 9.36 -13.80 -14.39
C ALA A 245 9.43 -15.25 -14.91
N LEU A 246 10.46 -16.00 -14.54
CA LEU A 246 10.59 -17.42 -14.90
C LEU A 246 9.66 -18.32 -14.08
N GLU A 247 9.46 -18.03 -12.81
CA GLU A 247 8.51 -18.73 -11.93
C GLU A 247 7.08 -18.55 -12.42
N GLU A 248 6.67 -17.33 -12.74
CA GLU A 248 5.36 -17.01 -13.31
C GLU A 248 5.10 -17.71 -14.64
N GLN A 249 6.09 -17.69 -15.56
CA GLN A 249 6.00 -18.40 -16.83
C GLN A 249 5.84 -19.92 -16.63
N ARG A 250 6.51 -20.48 -15.63
CA ARG A 250 6.42 -21.88 -15.29
C ARG A 250 5.06 -22.26 -14.69
N GLU A 251 4.53 -21.42 -13.80
CA GLU A 251 3.19 -21.61 -13.22
C GLU A 251 2.09 -21.49 -14.27
N GLN A 252 2.17 -20.50 -15.16
CA GLN A 252 1.24 -20.36 -16.28
C GLN A 252 1.30 -21.54 -17.25
N ALA A 253 2.49 -22.07 -17.53
CA ALA A 253 2.65 -23.25 -18.37
C ALA A 253 2.03 -24.51 -17.75
N LEU A 254 2.19 -24.68 -16.44
CA LEU A 254 1.59 -25.79 -15.68
C LEU A 254 0.05 -25.68 -15.57
N ALA A 255 -0.48 -24.46 -15.48
CA ALA A 255 -1.93 -24.22 -15.44
C ALA A 255 -2.62 -24.49 -16.81
N ARG A 256 -1.91 -24.22 -17.92
CA ARG A 256 -2.43 -24.48 -19.29
C ARG A 256 -2.32 -25.95 -19.72
N GLY A 257 -1.57 -26.75 -19.00
CA GLY A 257 -1.37 -28.19 -19.28
C GLY A 257 -2.32 -29.11 -18.50
N ARG A 258 -3.31 -28.56 -17.81
CA ARG A 258 -4.44 -29.24 -17.16
C ARG A 258 -5.74 -28.90 -17.87
#